data_ef9551d3b4cdf093e3a4b953741a1203
#
_entry.id   ef9551d3b4cdf093e3a4b953741a1203
#
_cell.length_a   1.000
_cell.length_b   1.000
_cell.length_c   1.000
_cell.angle_alpha   90.00
_cell.angle_beta   90.00
_cell.angle_gamma   90.00
#
_symmetry.space_group_name_H-M   'P 1'
#
loop_
_entity.id
_entity.type
_entity.pdbx_description
1 polymer ?
#
loop_
_entity_poly.entity_id
_entity_poly.type
_entity_poly.pdbx_seq_one_letter_code
_entity_poly.pdbx_strand_id
1 'polypeptide(L)'
;MKRRALLGSAAALLAQARVSLAQTPGGRKVVFEHDLPEVNLKGWSATVVEVSYAPGEASAAHRHPGITIAYVLEGEIRSKVGDEPEKTYTTGQMFLETPGQLHAVSRNASATKPAKLLAVLLAEKGKQLTTPA
;
A
#
# COMPACT_ATOMS: atom_id res chain seq x y z
N MET A 1 -66.34 23.59 -12.10
CA MET A 1 -65.01 23.89 -12.62
C MET A 1 -63.98 23.30 -11.63
N LYS A 2 -63.35 22.19 -11.96
CA LYS A 2 -62.34 21.54 -11.14
C LYS A 2 -60.96 21.94 -11.62
N ARG A 3 -60.19 22.70 -10.78
CA ARG A 3 -58.79 23.03 -11.06
C ARG A 3 -57.92 21.87 -10.57
N ARG A 4 -57.23 21.20 -11.49
CA ARG A 4 -56.21 20.22 -11.22
C ARG A 4 -54.91 20.96 -10.90
N ALA A 5 -54.36 20.75 -9.68
CA ALA A 5 -53.03 21.16 -9.30
C ALA A 5 -52.03 20.12 -9.82
N LEU A 6 -51.10 20.56 -10.64
CA LEU A 6 -49.96 19.78 -11.08
C LEU A 6 -48.85 19.91 -10.05
N LEU A 7 -48.58 18.82 -9.34
CA LEU A 7 -47.42 18.72 -8.47
C LEU A 7 -46.19 18.41 -9.33
N GLY A 8 -45.35 19.42 -9.51
CA GLY A 8 -44.05 19.26 -10.15
C GLY A 8 -43.05 18.66 -9.19
N SER A 9 -42.62 17.43 -9.44
CA SER A 9 -41.50 16.82 -8.72
C SER A 9 -40.20 17.41 -9.26
N ALA A 10 -39.52 18.20 -8.42
CA ALA A 10 -38.15 18.65 -8.68
C ALA A 10 -37.20 17.50 -8.31
N ALA A 11 -36.69 16.80 -9.32
CA ALA A 11 -35.58 15.86 -9.14
C ALA A 11 -34.29 16.65 -8.96
N ALA A 12 -33.75 16.65 -7.74
CA ALA A 12 -32.44 17.20 -7.45
C ALA A 12 -31.36 16.29 -8.06
N LEU A 13 -30.76 16.71 -9.14
CA LEU A 13 -29.56 16.12 -9.71
C LEU A 13 -28.37 16.46 -8.80
N LEU A 14 -27.96 15.53 -7.95
CA LEU A 14 -26.68 15.57 -7.26
C LEU A 14 -25.56 15.36 -8.29
N ALA A 15 -24.99 16.45 -8.75
CA ALA A 15 -23.77 16.41 -9.54
C ALA A 15 -22.63 15.96 -8.64
N GLN A 16 -22.25 14.69 -8.73
CA GLN A 16 -21.01 14.22 -8.15
C GLN A 16 -19.86 14.86 -8.93
N ALA A 17 -19.17 15.80 -8.30
CA ALA A 17 -17.93 16.35 -8.82
C ALA A 17 -16.89 15.22 -8.88
N ARG A 18 -16.72 14.63 -10.05
CA ARG A 18 -15.55 13.80 -10.32
C ARG A 18 -14.34 14.72 -10.30
N VAL A 19 -13.53 14.63 -9.25
CA VAL A 19 -12.20 15.24 -9.24
C VAL A 19 -11.41 14.51 -10.33
N SER A 20 -11.40 15.07 -11.53
CA SER A 20 -10.50 14.65 -12.57
C SER A 20 -9.10 15.08 -12.14
N LEU A 21 -8.28 14.13 -11.69
CA LEU A 21 -6.85 14.35 -11.53
C LEU A 21 -6.27 14.60 -12.93
N ALA A 22 -6.31 15.86 -13.37
CA ALA A 22 -5.69 16.28 -14.60
C ALA A 22 -4.21 15.88 -14.55
N GLN A 23 -3.77 15.09 -15.53
CA GLN A 23 -2.35 14.74 -15.66
C GLN A 23 -1.57 16.04 -15.83
N THR A 24 -0.72 16.33 -14.86
CA THR A 24 0.18 17.50 -14.91
C THR A 24 1.14 17.32 -16.08
N PRO A 25 1.43 18.37 -16.88
CA PRO A 25 2.47 18.30 -17.89
C PRO A 25 3.79 17.82 -17.26
N GLY A 26 4.37 16.74 -17.80
CA GLY A 26 5.56 16.12 -17.22
C GLY A 26 5.39 14.66 -16.83
N GLY A 27 4.23 14.03 -17.12
CA GLY A 27 4.04 12.59 -17.01
C GLY A 27 3.97 12.03 -15.60
N ARG A 28 3.54 12.79 -14.60
CA ARG A 28 3.34 12.29 -13.23
C ARG A 28 2.05 11.47 -13.12
N LYS A 29 2.15 10.30 -12.48
CA LYS A 29 1.04 9.41 -12.18
C LYS A 29 1.11 9.01 -10.71
N VAL A 30 0.01 9.10 -9.98
CA VAL A 30 -0.12 8.48 -8.66
C VAL A 30 -0.20 6.97 -8.88
N VAL A 31 0.74 6.22 -8.31
CA VAL A 31 0.80 4.76 -8.44
C VAL A 31 0.38 4.05 -7.15
N PHE A 32 0.35 4.78 -6.05
CA PHE A 32 -0.07 4.28 -4.75
C PHE A 32 -0.53 5.44 -3.87
N GLU A 33 -1.62 5.23 -3.14
CA GLU A 33 -2.13 6.16 -2.13
C GLU A 33 -2.72 5.33 -1.00
N HIS A 34 -2.37 5.66 0.24
CA HIS A 34 -2.87 4.98 1.42
C HIS A 34 -2.81 5.94 2.61
N ASP A 35 -3.85 5.92 3.44
CA ASP A 35 -3.86 6.67 4.68
C ASP A 35 -2.79 6.11 5.64
N LEU A 36 -2.04 7.01 6.26
CA LEU A 36 -1.08 6.65 7.30
C LEU A 36 -1.75 6.68 8.67
N PRO A 37 -1.31 5.82 9.61
CA PRO A 37 -1.73 5.92 10.99
C PRO A 37 -1.27 7.26 11.59
N GLU A 38 -1.93 7.72 12.66
CA GLU A 38 -1.49 8.88 13.42
C GLU A 38 -0.16 8.58 14.11
N VAL A 39 0.91 9.20 13.61
CA VAL A 39 2.27 9.07 14.16
C VAL A 39 2.96 10.41 14.26
N ASN A 40 3.74 10.62 15.30
CA ASN A 40 4.65 11.75 15.42
C ASN A 40 6.02 11.33 14.88
N LEU A 41 6.42 11.88 13.74
CA LEU A 41 7.67 11.54 13.07
C LEU A 41 8.92 12.25 13.67
N LYS A 42 8.76 13.00 14.76
CA LYS A 42 9.91 13.62 15.44
C LYS A 42 10.88 12.55 15.93
N GLY A 43 12.13 12.64 15.52
CA GLY A 43 13.17 11.67 15.89
C GLY A 43 13.13 10.36 15.09
N TRP A 44 12.33 10.30 14.02
CA TRP A 44 12.31 9.18 13.10
C TRP A 44 13.36 9.32 12.00
N SER A 45 13.63 8.23 11.34
CA SER A 45 14.46 8.14 10.15
C SER A 45 13.80 7.27 9.09
N ALA A 46 14.18 7.50 7.83
CA ALA A 46 13.83 6.63 6.73
C ALA A 46 15.03 5.72 6.39
N THR A 47 14.78 4.43 6.29
CA THR A 47 15.75 3.46 5.78
C THR A 47 15.16 2.78 4.56
N VAL A 48 15.93 2.70 3.48
CA VAL A 48 15.50 2.03 2.26
C VAL A 48 16.31 0.75 2.10
N VAL A 49 15.62 -0.37 1.94
CA VAL A 49 16.21 -1.71 1.81
C VAL A 49 15.72 -2.35 0.53
N GLU A 50 16.64 -2.90 -0.26
CA GLU A 50 16.32 -3.77 -1.37
C GLU A 50 16.38 -5.21 -0.89
N VAL A 51 15.30 -5.96 -1.06
CA VAL A 51 15.18 -7.37 -0.69
C VAL A 51 15.10 -8.18 -1.98
N SER A 52 16.04 -9.09 -2.16
CA SER A 52 16.07 -10.01 -3.30
C SER A 52 15.66 -11.41 -2.83
N TYR A 53 14.80 -12.05 -3.59
CA TYR A 53 14.35 -13.41 -3.38
C TYR A 53 14.74 -14.29 -4.58
N ALA A 54 15.47 -15.34 -4.33
CA ALA A 54 15.62 -16.42 -5.30
C ALA A 54 14.28 -17.11 -5.59
N PRO A 55 14.14 -17.89 -6.66
CA PRO A 55 12.93 -18.65 -6.92
C PRO A 55 12.46 -19.46 -5.70
N GLY A 56 11.21 -19.27 -5.27
CA GLY A 56 10.62 -19.96 -4.12
C GLY A 56 11.09 -19.48 -2.73
N GLU A 57 12.02 -18.54 -2.65
CA GLU A 57 12.54 -18.03 -1.38
C GLU A 57 11.50 -17.20 -0.62
N ALA A 58 11.54 -17.25 0.71
CA ALA A 58 10.66 -16.54 1.60
C ALA A 58 11.42 -15.94 2.79
N SER A 59 10.96 -14.81 3.28
CA SER A 59 11.32 -14.28 4.60
C SER A 59 10.49 -14.99 5.68
N ALA A 60 11.09 -15.15 6.87
CA ALA A 60 10.34 -15.57 8.04
C ALA A 60 9.29 -14.51 8.42
N ALA A 61 8.21 -14.94 9.07
CA ALA A 61 7.21 -14.03 9.61
C ALA A 61 7.85 -13.04 10.58
N HIS A 62 7.50 -11.75 10.44
CA HIS A 62 8.16 -10.67 11.17
C HIS A 62 7.27 -9.46 11.38
N ARG A 63 7.79 -8.48 12.13
CA ARG A 63 7.14 -7.18 12.36
C ARG A 63 8.14 -6.05 12.14
N HIS A 64 7.62 -4.88 11.79
CA HIS A 64 8.37 -3.63 11.75
C HIS A 64 7.86 -2.68 12.84
N PRO A 65 8.74 -1.94 13.55
CA PRO A 65 8.30 -1.03 14.63
C PRO A 65 7.64 0.24 14.11
N GLY A 66 7.80 0.55 12.84
CA GLY A 66 7.29 1.75 12.20
C GLY A 66 6.46 1.44 10.97
N ILE A 67 6.39 2.41 10.06
CA ILE A 67 5.65 2.29 8.79
C ILE A 67 6.59 1.71 7.75
N THR A 68 6.12 0.72 7.00
CA THR A 68 6.84 0.17 5.85
C THR A 68 6.01 0.35 4.59
N ILE A 69 6.62 0.90 3.55
CA ILE A 69 6.04 0.97 2.21
C ILE A 69 6.90 0.09 1.31
N ALA A 70 6.28 -0.92 0.71
CA ALA A 70 6.95 -1.87 -0.17
C ALA A 70 6.56 -1.63 -1.62
N TYR A 71 7.54 -1.64 -2.51
CA TYR A 71 7.37 -1.50 -3.96
C TYR A 71 8.03 -2.70 -4.66
N VAL A 72 7.28 -3.43 -5.48
CA VAL A 72 7.83 -4.56 -6.24
C VAL A 72 8.63 -4.05 -7.42
N LEU A 73 9.94 -4.27 -7.38
CA LEU A 73 10.89 -3.87 -8.43
C LEU A 73 10.95 -4.88 -9.56
N GLU A 74 10.85 -6.18 -9.24
CA GLU A 74 11.00 -7.28 -10.19
C GLU A 74 10.18 -8.48 -9.74
N GLY A 75 9.59 -9.19 -10.71
CA GLY A 75 8.88 -10.43 -10.49
C GLY A 75 7.57 -10.26 -9.73
N GLU A 76 7.26 -11.23 -8.90
CA GLU A 76 6.00 -11.32 -8.16
C GLU A 76 6.25 -11.66 -6.69
N ILE A 77 5.71 -10.85 -5.80
CA ILE A 77 5.81 -11.03 -4.35
C ILE A 77 4.45 -11.43 -3.79
N ARG A 78 4.42 -12.53 -3.07
CA ARG A 78 3.27 -12.96 -2.28
C ARG A 78 3.39 -12.41 -0.87
N SER A 79 2.39 -11.66 -0.43
CA SER A 79 2.42 -10.96 0.87
C SER A 79 1.11 -11.12 1.61
N LYS A 80 1.22 -11.31 2.94
CA LYS A 80 0.11 -11.24 3.88
C LYS A 80 0.50 -10.35 5.05
N VAL A 81 -0.22 -9.24 5.22
CA VAL A 81 0.03 -8.22 6.24
C VAL A 81 -1.21 -8.10 7.13
N GLY A 82 -1.05 -8.27 8.44
CA GLY A 82 -2.13 -8.22 9.42
C GLY A 82 -3.27 -9.17 9.06
N ASP A 83 -4.51 -8.67 9.18
CA ASP A 83 -5.73 -9.42 8.91
C ASP A 83 -6.14 -9.39 7.42
N GLU A 84 -5.39 -8.66 6.58
CA GLU A 84 -5.64 -8.64 5.14
C GLU A 84 -5.43 -10.03 4.52
N PRO A 85 -6.21 -10.38 3.48
CA PRO A 85 -5.98 -11.62 2.76
C PRO A 85 -4.60 -11.63 2.10
N GLU A 86 -4.02 -12.81 1.94
CA GLU A 86 -2.79 -12.99 1.17
C GLU A 86 -3.02 -12.58 -0.27
N LYS A 87 -2.12 -11.75 -0.80
CA LYS A 87 -2.17 -11.20 -2.17
C LYS A 87 -0.84 -11.40 -2.88
N THR A 88 -0.90 -11.49 -4.20
CA THR A 88 0.28 -11.43 -5.06
C THR A 88 0.40 -10.02 -5.66
N TYR A 89 1.55 -9.41 -5.48
CA TYR A 89 1.91 -8.10 -6.02
C TYR A 89 2.92 -8.29 -7.13
N THR A 90 2.64 -7.69 -8.28
CA THR A 90 3.52 -7.73 -9.46
C THR A 90 4.38 -6.46 -9.54
N THR A 91 5.37 -6.44 -10.41
CA THR A 91 6.25 -5.28 -10.65
C THR A 91 5.45 -3.99 -10.81
N GLY A 92 5.81 -2.96 -10.04
CA GLY A 92 5.14 -1.66 -10.01
C GLY A 92 4.01 -1.55 -9.00
N GLN A 93 3.59 -2.65 -8.37
CA GLN A 93 2.59 -2.64 -7.31
C GLN A 93 3.21 -2.43 -5.94
N MET A 94 2.42 -1.93 -5.01
CA MET A 94 2.86 -1.50 -3.68
C MET A 94 1.90 -1.97 -2.61
N PHE A 95 2.40 -2.08 -1.37
CA PHE A 95 1.61 -2.28 -0.17
C PHE A 95 2.22 -1.54 1.02
N LEU A 96 1.44 -1.38 2.08
CA LEU A 96 1.80 -0.68 3.30
C LEU A 96 1.64 -1.60 4.49
N GLU A 97 2.59 -1.49 5.42
CA GLU A 97 2.54 -2.10 6.75
C GLU A 97 2.52 -1.00 7.80
N THR A 98 1.58 -1.08 8.74
CA THR A 98 1.49 -0.17 9.87
C THR A 98 2.35 -0.65 11.05
N PRO A 99 2.71 0.23 12.01
CA PRO A 99 3.59 -0.13 13.12
C PRO A 99 3.12 -1.39 13.87
N GLY A 100 4.03 -2.34 14.05
CA GLY A 100 3.81 -3.58 14.79
C GLY A 100 2.92 -4.62 14.11
N GLN A 101 2.44 -4.35 12.91
CA GLN A 101 1.61 -5.28 12.16
C GLN A 101 2.39 -6.55 11.79
N LEU A 102 1.74 -7.71 11.87
CA LEU A 102 2.37 -8.98 11.50
C LEU A 102 2.48 -9.08 9.97
N HIS A 103 3.69 -9.20 9.45
CA HIS A 103 3.95 -9.62 8.07
C HIS A 103 4.12 -11.14 8.04
N ALA A 104 3.00 -11.85 7.93
CA ALA A 104 2.98 -13.30 8.06
C ALA A 104 3.58 -14.01 6.85
N VAL A 105 3.43 -13.43 5.65
CA VAL A 105 3.94 -13.96 4.40
C VAL A 105 4.64 -12.87 3.61
N SER A 106 5.90 -13.09 3.26
CA SER A 106 6.67 -12.30 2.30
C SER A 106 7.58 -13.24 1.52
N ARG A 107 7.24 -13.52 0.27
CA ARG A 107 7.99 -14.50 -0.52
C ARG A 107 7.89 -14.24 -2.02
N ASN A 108 8.85 -14.80 -2.74
CA ASN A 108 8.74 -14.93 -4.18
C ASN A 108 7.58 -15.87 -4.54
N ALA A 109 6.62 -15.39 -5.34
CA ALA A 109 5.50 -16.20 -5.80
C ALA A 109 5.89 -17.22 -6.89
N SER A 110 7.02 -17.00 -7.56
CA SER A 110 7.52 -17.86 -8.63
C SER A 110 8.52 -18.90 -8.11
N ALA A 111 8.39 -20.13 -8.59
CA ALA A 111 9.35 -21.20 -8.34
C ALA A 111 10.54 -21.19 -9.33
N THR A 112 10.50 -20.33 -10.36
CA THR A 112 11.46 -20.36 -11.47
C THR A 112 12.14 -19.03 -11.77
N LYS A 113 11.54 -17.91 -11.37
CA LYS A 113 12.02 -16.53 -11.63
C LYS A 113 12.39 -15.84 -10.35
N PRO A 114 13.41 -14.97 -10.34
CA PRO A 114 13.73 -14.13 -9.17
C PRO A 114 12.65 -13.07 -8.94
N ALA A 115 12.62 -12.54 -7.74
CA ALA A 115 11.80 -11.39 -7.38
C ALA A 115 12.59 -10.42 -6.52
N LYS A 116 12.20 -9.16 -6.54
CA LYS A 116 12.85 -8.09 -5.80
C LYS A 116 11.84 -7.06 -5.35
N LEU A 117 11.96 -6.61 -4.11
CA LEU A 117 11.17 -5.50 -3.61
C LEU A 117 12.07 -4.43 -2.97
N LEU A 118 11.61 -3.20 -3.02
CA LEU A 118 12.16 -2.07 -2.30
C LEU A 118 11.27 -1.79 -1.10
N ALA A 119 11.82 -1.79 0.11
CA ALA A 119 11.12 -1.45 1.33
C ALA A 119 11.63 -0.10 1.85
N VAL A 120 10.73 0.86 2.02
CA VAL A 120 10.98 2.12 2.72
C VAL A 120 10.45 1.99 4.14
N LEU A 121 11.37 1.94 5.11
CA LEU A 121 11.05 1.78 6.53
C LEU A 121 11.20 3.12 7.25
N LEU A 122 10.11 3.60 7.82
CA LEU A 122 10.07 4.81 8.64
C LEU A 122 9.93 4.37 10.11
N ALA A 123 10.93 4.63 10.93
CA ALA A 123 10.94 4.23 12.33
C ALA A 123 11.72 5.21 13.20
N GLU A 124 11.49 5.19 14.51
CA GLU A 124 12.28 5.93 15.47
C GLU A 124 13.76 5.52 15.37
N LYS A 125 14.65 6.49 15.47
CA LYS A 125 16.10 6.23 15.48
C LYS A 125 16.48 5.23 16.56
N GLY A 126 17.33 4.27 16.22
CA GLY A 126 17.83 3.26 17.14
C GLY A 126 16.90 2.07 17.37
N LYS A 127 15.71 2.05 16.81
CA LYS A 127 14.85 0.86 16.83
C LYS A 127 15.36 -0.21 15.87
N GLN A 128 15.26 -1.47 16.29
CA GLN A 128 15.49 -2.61 15.39
C GLN A 128 14.40 -2.63 14.33
N LEU A 129 14.79 -2.53 13.06
CA LEU A 129 13.86 -2.33 11.95
C LEU A 129 12.99 -3.55 11.64
N THR A 130 13.44 -4.74 12.01
CA THR A 130 12.71 -5.99 11.81
C THR A 130 12.88 -6.87 13.03
N THR A 131 11.78 -7.36 13.58
CA THR A 131 11.77 -8.30 14.71
C THR A 131 11.02 -9.58 14.32
N PRO A 132 11.37 -10.74 14.88
CA PRO A 132 10.58 -11.97 14.69
C PRO A 132 9.12 -11.77 15.09
N ALA A 133 8.25 -12.59 14.52
CA ALA A 133 6.80 -12.62 14.81
C ALA A 133 6.51 -13.06 16.24
#